data_96378d7f95e63b48c23f965af585062c
#
_entry.id   96378d7f95e63b48c23f965af585062c
#
_cell.length_a   1.000
_cell.length_b   1.000
_cell.length_c   1.000
_cell.angle_alpha   90.00
_cell.angle_beta   90.00
_cell.angle_gamma   90.00
#
_symmetry.space_group_name_H-M   'P 1'
#
loop_
_entity.id
_entity.type
_entity.pdbx_description
1 polymer ?
#
loop_
_entity_poly.entity_id
_entity_poly.type
_entity_poly.pdbx_seq_one_letter_code
_entity_poly.pdbx_strand_id
1 'polypeptide(L)'
;MRDDDSNASAPSSRRALLKGTGLALAGAGLYGVAPFMGPWKHNRVWAQAAQKKPLVIGLTMDASGQYAASGGEERLGAMMAIREFNAKGGVLGRQIEAIHIDTETTPATGSRVAERMITRNEAAFLIGAVHSGVANAISQVAQKYGTVFLNTNSSSPTEAGKDCHRVKFVWDGNGTNFSNAIVKNAISASGRNWVLLTNDYVWGHTTSKATRAAVEANGGKIVDELLVPQNTRDFSSYLLKLQQIKPEVVATAVGGDDIKALRQQVVQLKLNQSMAWINNQQDWPDVYGLGPEAIFGVFGTTWYYRLDLPGVKEFVASYQKQFPGMAIRVPGNVFHNSYMATRELLRCVEEAGTAQNIAVIKKLEGRRMTAADRLQHFDAWMDPATHQCQQTIYMARYNDAPAEKDDIFKIMTQADPKDVVDKDAAAACKLESYEATPSYDV
;
A
#
# COMPACT_ATOMS: atom_id res chain seq x y z
N MET A 1 39.47 39.22 -41.46
CA MET A 1 40.22 40.01 -40.46
C MET A 1 40.15 39.19 -39.20
N ARG A 2 41.17 38.48 -39.08
CA ARG A 2 42.22 38.43 -38.04
C ARG A 2 41.65 37.85 -36.77
N ASP A 3 41.99 36.62 -36.51
CA ASP A 3 43.25 36.08 -35.90
C ASP A 3 43.14 36.20 -34.37
N ASP A 4 43.35 35.30 -33.61
CA ASP A 4 44.30 34.18 -33.39
C ASP A 4 44.23 33.95 -31.88
N ASP A 5 44.38 32.95 -31.37
CA ASP A 5 45.29 31.84 -31.11
C ASP A 5 45.04 31.24 -29.73
N SER A 6 44.91 29.95 -29.74
CA SER A 6 45.73 28.94 -29.05
C SER A 6 45.97 29.09 -27.53
N ASN A 7 45.70 28.15 -26.69
CA ASN A 7 46.69 27.12 -26.39
C ASN A 7 46.17 25.98 -25.50
N ALA A 8 46.57 24.82 -25.85
CA ALA A 8 46.39 23.56 -25.17
C ALA A 8 47.30 23.39 -23.96
N SER A 9 46.90 22.59 -22.99
CA SER A 9 47.79 21.57 -22.41
C SER A 9 47.05 20.66 -21.40
N ALA A 10 46.97 19.41 -21.69
CA ALA A 10 46.98 18.28 -20.75
C ALA A 10 48.45 17.82 -20.62
N PRO A 11 48.79 16.74 -19.89
CA PRO A 11 48.30 16.13 -18.66
C PRO A 11 49.44 15.91 -17.64
N SER A 12 49.15 15.42 -16.44
CA SER A 12 50.20 14.67 -15.73
C SER A 12 49.63 13.68 -14.72
N SER A 13 49.84 12.44 -15.04
CA SER A 13 49.84 11.25 -14.17
C SER A 13 50.99 11.34 -13.15
N ARG A 14 50.77 10.93 -11.91
CA ARG A 14 51.85 10.36 -11.08
C ARG A 14 51.34 9.26 -10.17
N ARG A 15 51.63 8.02 -10.56
CA ARG A 15 51.84 6.90 -9.66
C ARG A 15 53.08 7.15 -8.83
N ALA A 16 53.03 6.89 -7.54
CA ALA A 16 54.21 6.61 -6.76
C ALA A 16 54.04 5.35 -5.93
N LEU A 17 54.79 4.36 -6.32
CA LEU A 17 55.13 3.16 -5.58
C LEU A 17 56.04 3.52 -4.42
N LEU A 18 55.83 2.92 -3.24
CA LEU A 18 56.89 2.72 -2.26
C LEU A 18 56.82 1.31 -1.69
N LYS A 19 57.76 0.52 -2.13
CA LYS A 19 58.26 -0.71 -1.49
C LYS A 19 59.21 -0.29 -0.36
N GLY A 20 59.09 -0.93 0.77
CA GLY A 20 60.07 -0.82 1.86
C GLY A 20 60.17 -2.19 2.58
N THR A 21 61.30 -2.79 2.37
CA THR A 21 61.81 -4.06 2.81
C THR A 21 62.06 -4.16 4.30
N GLY A 22 62.03 -5.40 4.81
CA GLY A 22 62.20 -5.85 6.19
C GLY A 22 63.56 -5.64 6.82
N LEU A 23 63.64 -6.03 8.08
CA LEU A 23 64.83 -6.64 8.69
C LEU A 23 64.44 -7.36 9.97
N ALA A 24 64.84 -8.60 10.02
CA ALA A 24 64.80 -9.46 11.20
C ALA A 24 66.03 -9.16 12.06
N LEU A 25 65.90 -9.16 13.36
CA LEU A 25 67.03 -9.35 14.28
C LEU A 25 66.64 -10.28 15.42
N ALA A 26 67.34 -11.39 15.44
CA ALA A 26 67.35 -12.37 16.52
C ALA A 26 68.22 -11.85 17.66
N GLY A 27 67.78 -12.09 18.89
CA GLY A 27 68.60 -11.85 20.11
C GLY A 27 68.19 -12.82 21.20
N ALA A 28 69.02 -13.81 21.43
CA ALA A 28 68.91 -14.78 22.50
C ALA A 28 69.32 -14.19 23.84
N GLY A 29 68.66 -14.56 24.93
CA GLY A 29 69.07 -14.25 26.28
C GLY A 29 68.31 -15.13 27.28
N LEU A 30 68.97 -16.15 27.77
CA LEU A 30 68.57 -17.04 28.87
C LEU A 30 68.53 -16.28 30.21
N TYR A 31 67.58 -16.55 31.07
CA TYR A 31 67.65 -16.94 32.47
C TYR A 31 66.37 -16.73 33.27
N GLY A 32 65.94 -17.73 34.01
CA GLY A 32 65.24 -17.53 35.26
C GLY A 32 63.78 -17.99 35.41
N VAL A 33 63.62 -19.21 35.69
CA VAL A 33 62.57 -19.97 36.41
C VAL A 33 61.71 -19.16 37.37
N ALA A 34 60.37 -19.28 37.24
CA ALA A 34 59.42 -19.63 38.31
C ALA A 34 57.98 -19.73 37.75
N PRO A 35 57.17 -20.71 38.18
CA PRO A 35 55.81 -20.87 37.63
C PRO A 35 54.81 -20.04 38.45
N PHE A 36 54.23 -19.05 37.84
CA PHE A 36 53.02 -18.44 38.38
C PHE A 36 51.80 -19.00 37.59
N MET A 37 51.09 -19.93 38.24
CA MET A 37 49.75 -20.32 37.82
C MET A 37 48.81 -19.14 38.06
N GLY A 38 48.59 -18.31 37.04
CA GLY A 38 47.49 -17.38 36.98
C GLY A 38 46.25 -18.08 36.44
N PRO A 39 45.04 -17.71 36.87
CA PRO A 39 43.81 -18.38 36.44
C PRO A 39 43.62 -18.27 34.92
N TRP A 40 43.37 -19.39 34.30
CA TRP A 40 43.01 -19.52 32.90
C TRP A 40 41.79 -18.62 32.61
N LYS A 41 42.01 -17.43 32.07
CA LYS A 41 40.94 -16.70 31.41
C LYS A 41 40.57 -17.52 30.18
N HIS A 42 39.50 -18.25 30.27
CA HIS A 42 38.84 -18.76 29.07
C HIS A 42 38.52 -17.55 28.17
N ASN A 43 39.35 -17.30 27.16
CA ASN A 43 38.95 -16.52 26.02
C ASN A 43 37.77 -17.28 25.39
N ARG A 44 36.53 -16.94 25.81
CA ARG A 44 35.37 -17.26 25.02
C ARG A 44 35.54 -16.49 23.71
N VAL A 45 36.08 -17.18 22.72
CA VAL A 45 35.89 -16.77 21.33
C VAL A 45 34.37 -16.86 21.14
N TRP A 46 33.71 -15.73 21.26
CA TRP A 46 32.35 -15.61 20.79
C TRP A 46 32.45 -15.87 19.30
N ALA A 47 32.13 -17.10 18.87
CA ALA A 47 31.86 -17.35 17.46
C ALA A 47 30.77 -16.35 17.11
N GLN A 48 31.11 -15.31 16.35
CA GLN A 48 30.11 -14.49 15.66
C GLN A 48 29.32 -15.49 14.85
N ALA A 49 28.08 -15.77 15.30
CA ALA A 49 27.16 -16.59 14.55
C ALA A 49 27.10 -15.96 13.16
N ALA A 50 27.41 -16.74 12.14
CA ALA A 50 27.36 -16.26 10.76
C ALA A 50 26.01 -15.60 10.56
N GLN A 51 26.04 -14.32 10.23
CA GLN A 51 24.82 -13.52 10.06
C GLN A 51 24.04 -14.18 8.93
N LYS A 52 22.82 -14.66 9.20
CA LYS A 52 21.98 -15.28 8.17
C LYS A 52 21.74 -14.28 7.03
N LYS A 53 21.66 -14.76 5.80
CA LYS A 53 21.30 -13.93 4.63
C LYS A 53 20.02 -13.16 4.92
N PRO A 54 19.95 -11.85 4.64
CA PRO A 54 18.73 -11.07 4.84
C PRO A 54 17.52 -11.68 4.11
N LEU A 55 16.32 -11.47 4.65
CA LEU A 55 15.09 -11.75 3.95
C LEU A 55 14.74 -10.53 3.09
N VAL A 56 14.73 -10.69 1.77
CA VAL A 56 14.45 -9.59 0.85
C VAL A 56 12.95 -9.47 0.60
N ILE A 57 12.41 -8.26 0.72
CA ILE A 57 11.04 -7.89 0.36
C ILE A 57 11.07 -6.85 -0.76
N GLY A 58 10.42 -7.15 -1.87
CA GLY A 58 10.23 -6.22 -2.97
C GLY A 58 9.05 -5.29 -2.72
N LEU A 59 9.28 -3.98 -2.75
CA LEU A 59 8.27 -2.96 -2.61
C LEU A 59 7.91 -2.41 -4.00
N THR A 60 6.71 -2.77 -4.50
CA THR A 60 6.22 -2.46 -5.85
C THR A 60 5.24 -1.29 -5.86
N MET A 61 5.48 -0.28 -5.03
CA MET A 61 4.65 0.91 -4.92
C MET A 61 4.98 1.94 -6.00
N ASP A 62 3.98 2.75 -6.36
CA ASP A 62 4.15 3.87 -7.28
C ASP A 62 4.98 4.99 -6.62
N ALA A 63 6.02 5.49 -7.29
CA ALA A 63 6.75 6.70 -6.90
C ALA A 63 6.57 7.83 -7.93
N SER A 64 6.00 7.50 -9.08
CA SER A 64 5.60 8.43 -10.13
C SER A 64 4.26 8.04 -10.74
N GLY A 65 3.69 8.92 -11.58
CA GLY A 65 2.38 8.72 -12.20
C GLY A 65 1.21 9.16 -11.32
N GLN A 66 0.00 8.77 -11.71
CA GLN A 66 -1.27 9.23 -11.13
C GLN A 66 -1.38 8.95 -9.62
N TYR A 67 -0.80 7.85 -9.15
CA TYR A 67 -0.90 7.37 -7.76
C TYR A 67 0.38 7.53 -6.94
N ALA A 68 1.31 8.39 -7.37
CA ALA A 68 2.59 8.59 -6.68
C ALA A 68 2.45 8.96 -5.19
N ALA A 69 1.44 9.77 -4.83
CA ALA A 69 1.20 10.17 -3.45
C ALA A 69 0.78 8.97 -2.58
N SER A 70 -0.16 8.15 -3.09
CA SER A 70 -0.64 6.94 -2.40
C SER A 70 0.46 5.88 -2.32
N GLY A 71 1.22 5.65 -3.40
CA GLY A 71 2.37 4.73 -3.38
C GLY A 71 3.48 5.16 -2.41
N GLY A 72 3.66 6.48 -2.22
CA GLY A 72 4.56 7.04 -1.21
C GLY A 72 4.15 6.64 0.21
N GLU A 73 2.88 6.84 0.58
CA GLU A 73 2.32 6.46 1.87
C GLU A 73 2.33 4.93 2.09
N GLU A 74 1.98 4.18 1.06
CA GLU A 74 2.03 2.73 1.06
C GLU A 74 3.44 2.22 1.39
N ARG A 75 4.47 2.80 0.76
CA ARG A 75 5.87 2.47 1.03
C ARG A 75 6.27 2.77 2.48
N LEU A 76 5.86 3.92 3.03
CA LEU A 76 6.17 4.28 4.41
C LEU A 76 5.53 3.29 5.39
N GLY A 77 4.30 2.82 5.13
CA GLY A 77 3.63 1.80 5.94
C GLY A 77 4.41 0.49 6.01
N ALA A 78 4.80 -0.05 4.86
CA ALA A 78 5.63 -1.25 4.79
C ALA A 78 6.97 -1.06 5.51
N MET A 79 7.64 0.07 5.29
CA MET A 79 8.93 0.38 5.92
C MET A 79 8.85 0.50 7.45
N MET A 80 7.74 1.04 7.99
CA MET A 80 7.53 1.10 9.44
C MET A 80 7.47 -0.28 10.06
N ALA A 81 6.66 -1.20 9.49
CA ALA A 81 6.58 -2.57 9.96
C ALA A 81 7.92 -3.30 9.87
N ILE A 82 8.64 -3.16 8.76
CA ILE A 82 9.97 -3.76 8.58
C ILE A 82 10.97 -3.24 9.62
N ARG A 83 11.00 -1.94 9.89
CA ARG A 83 11.87 -1.35 10.91
C ARG A 83 11.57 -1.89 12.30
N GLU A 84 10.30 -2.06 12.64
CA GLU A 84 9.89 -2.59 13.95
C GLU A 84 10.30 -4.04 14.14
N PHE A 85 10.21 -4.88 13.10
CA PHE A 85 10.72 -6.26 13.15
C PHE A 85 12.26 -6.28 13.22
N ASN A 86 12.94 -5.49 12.41
CA ASN A 86 14.40 -5.40 12.43
C ASN A 86 14.94 -4.93 13.77
N ALA A 87 14.26 -4.01 14.45
CA ALA A 87 14.63 -3.57 15.80
C ALA A 87 14.53 -4.70 16.85
N LYS A 88 13.73 -5.73 16.58
CA LYS A 88 13.59 -6.93 17.44
C LYS A 88 14.47 -8.10 17.00
N GLY A 89 15.36 -7.89 16.01
CA GLY A 89 16.27 -8.93 15.50
C GLY A 89 15.86 -9.51 14.14
N GLY A 90 14.86 -8.93 13.49
CA GLY A 90 14.32 -9.36 12.19
C GLY A 90 13.29 -10.48 12.31
N VAL A 91 13.15 -11.30 11.29
CA VAL A 91 12.26 -12.47 11.24
C VAL A 91 13.05 -13.74 11.04
N LEU A 92 12.77 -14.81 11.81
CA LEU A 92 13.53 -16.07 11.81
C LEU A 92 15.04 -15.88 12.08
N GLY A 93 15.42 -14.82 12.81
CA GLY A 93 16.81 -14.43 13.05
C GLY A 93 17.52 -13.86 11.81
N ARG A 94 16.79 -13.37 10.82
CA ARG A 94 17.27 -12.72 9.60
C ARG A 94 16.81 -11.25 9.62
N GLN A 95 17.70 -10.32 9.31
CA GLN A 95 17.30 -8.95 9.04
C GLN A 95 16.47 -8.91 7.75
N ILE A 96 15.55 -7.99 7.67
CA ILE A 96 14.70 -7.78 6.50
C ILE A 96 15.28 -6.63 5.69
N GLU A 97 15.55 -6.88 4.42
CA GLU A 97 15.96 -5.90 3.43
C GLU A 97 14.78 -5.54 2.54
N ALA A 98 14.49 -4.26 2.39
CA ALA A 98 13.43 -3.77 1.52
C ALA A 98 14.03 -3.14 0.26
N ILE A 99 13.62 -3.61 -0.91
CA ILE A 99 14.03 -3.05 -2.21
C ILE A 99 12.81 -2.44 -2.87
N HIS A 100 12.84 -1.13 -3.08
CA HIS A 100 11.77 -0.41 -3.79
C HIS A 100 12.17 -0.13 -5.24
N ILE A 101 11.28 -0.40 -6.18
CA ILE A 101 11.39 0.01 -7.58
C ILE A 101 10.04 0.56 -8.02
N ASP A 102 10.06 1.76 -8.60
CA ASP A 102 8.86 2.47 -9.08
C ASP A 102 8.15 1.69 -10.18
N THR A 103 6.83 1.53 -10.06
CA THR A 103 5.97 0.92 -11.07
C THR A 103 5.44 1.93 -12.08
N GLU A 104 5.68 3.24 -11.86
CA GLU A 104 5.29 4.36 -12.74
C GLU A 104 3.77 4.39 -12.99
N THR A 105 2.97 3.80 -12.11
CA THR A 105 1.51 3.59 -12.29
C THR A 105 1.18 2.90 -13.64
N THR A 106 2.08 2.07 -14.16
CA THR A 106 1.97 1.46 -15.49
C THR A 106 2.04 -0.08 -15.40
N PRO A 107 1.02 -0.83 -15.90
CA PRO A 107 1.01 -2.30 -15.83
C PRO A 107 2.24 -2.97 -16.43
N ALA A 108 2.71 -2.49 -17.59
CA ALA A 108 3.91 -3.05 -18.23
C ALA A 108 5.18 -2.85 -17.39
N THR A 109 5.33 -1.71 -16.71
CA THR A 109 6.44 -1.46 -15.78
C THR A 109 6.29 -2.32 -14.53
N GLY A 110 5.07 -2.41 -13.95
CA GLY A 110 4.79 -3.28 -12.80
C GLY A 110 5.19 -4.73 -13.03
N SER A 111 4.86 -5.29 -14.20
CA SER A 111 5.26 -6.65 -14.59
C SER A 111 6.79 -6.81 -14.63
N ARG A 112 7.51 -5.88 -15.28
CA ARG A 112 8.99 -5.91 -15.36
C ARG A 112 9.65 -5.73 -13.99
N VAL A 113 9.09 -4.86 -13.16
CA VAL A 113 9.56 -4.63 -11.79
C VAL A 113 9.42 -5.89 -10.96
N ALA A 114 8.24 -6.54 -10.97
CA ALA A 114 8.01 -7.78 -10.25
C ALA A 114 8.98 -8.89 -10.69
N GLU A 115 9.13 -9.11 -12.00
CA GLU A 115 10.05 -10.12 -12.53
C GLU A 115 11.50 -9.84 -12.13
N ARG A 116 11.95 -8.58 -12.21
CA ARG A 116 13.29 -8.17 -11.76
C ARG A 116 13.50 -8.41 -10.28
N MET A 117 12.54 -8.01 -9.43
CA MET A 117 12.64 -8.20 -7.99
C MET A 117 12.75 -9.68 -7.62
N ILE A 118 11.97 -10.54 -8.25
CA ILE A 118 11.99 -11.97 -7.99
C ILE A 118 13.31 -12.60 -8.51
N THR A 119 13.66 -12.35 -9.77
CA THR A 119 14.73 -13.13 -10.44
C THR A 119 16.12 -12.57 -10.20
N ARG A 120 16.27 -11.28 -9.96
CA ARG A 120 17.59 -10.63 -9.79
C ARG A 120 17.85 -10.13 -8.37
N ASN A 121 16.82 -9.68 -7.69
CA ASN A 121 16.95 -9.18 -6.33
C ASN A 121 16.59 -10.25 -5.28
N GLU A 122 16.17 -11.44 -5.71
CA GLU A 122 15.84 -12.58 -4.84
C GLU A 122 14.77 -12.22 -3.78
N ALA A 123 13.80 -11.38 -4.17
CA ALA A 123 12.71 -11.01 -3.29
C ALA A 123 11.86 -12.23 -2.94
N ALA A 124 11.77 -12.55 -1.65
CA ALA A 124 10.94 -13.62 -1.14
C ALA A 124 9.45 -13.26 -1.20
N PHE A 125 9.13 -12.00 -1.04
CA PHE A 125 7.76 -11.48 -1.02
C PHE A 125 7.69 -10.17 -1.78
N LEU A 126 6.52 -9.87 -2.36
CA LEU A 126 6.20 -8.58 -2.97
C LEU A 126 5.10 -7.89 -2.18
N ILE A 127 5.20 -6.57 -2.02
CA ILE A 127 4.20 -5.75 -1.34
C ILE A 127 3.94 -4.51 -2.18
N GLY A 128 2.68 -4.15 -2.35
CA GLY A 128 2.34 -2.88 -2.99
C GLY A 128 1.15 -2.95 -3.92
N ALA A 129 1.13 -1.99 -4.73
CA ALA A 129 0.30 -1.53 -5.82
C ALA A 129 -0.98 -0.82 -5.38
N VAL A 130 -1.15 0.35 -5.98
CA VAL A 130 -2.39 1.14 -5.89
C VAL A 130 -3.26 0.92 -7.12
N HIS A 131 -2.69 1.02 -8.30
CA HIS A 131 -3.40 0.88 -9.57
C HIS A 131 -3.74 -0.57 -9.90
N SER A 132 -5.03 -0.89 -10.15
CA SER A 132 -5.49 -2.28 -10.33
C SER A 132 -4.87 -2.99 -11.54
N GLY A 133 -4.62 -2.27 -12.63
CA GLY A 133 -3.89 -2.84 -13.78
C GLY A 133 -2.46 -3.22 -13.42
N VAL A 134 -1.79 -2.43 -12.57
CA VAL A 134 -0.45 -2.72 -12.05
C VAL A 134 -0.50 -3.93 -11.12
N ALA A 135 -1.43 -3.96 -10.17
CA ALA A 135 -1.59 -5.08 -9.24
C ALA A 135 -1.86 -6.40 -9.98
N ASN A 136 -2.72 -6.39 -11.00
CA ASN A 136 -2.98 -7.55 -11.84
C ASN A 136 -1.73 -8.01 -12.60
N ALA A 137 -0.98 -7.09 -13.20
CA ALA A 137 0.26 -7.41 -13.90
C ALA A 137 1.32 -8.02 -12.97
N ILE A 138 1.48 -7.44 -11.76
CA ILE A 138 2.38 -7.98 -10.73
C ILE A 138 1.92 -9.37 -10.28
N SER A 139 0.62 -9.55 -10.02
CA SER A 139 0.09 -10.82 -9.51
C SER A 139 0.24 -11.99 -10.50
N GLN A 140 0.13 -11.73 -11.80
CA GLN A 140 0.41 -12.73 -12.84
C GLN A 140 1.87 -13.18 -12.82
N VAL A 141 2.81 -12.23 -12.69
CA VAL A 141 4.23 -12.55 -12.55
C VAL A 141 4.49 -13.28 -11.23
N ALA A 142 3.92 -12.80 -10.14
CA ALA A 142 4.06 -13.41 -8.82
C ALA A 142 3.55 -14.86 -8.83
N GLN A 143 2.39 -15.15 -9.45
CA GLN A 143 1.86 -16.52 -9.60
C GLN A 143 2.77 -17.40 -10.44
N LYS A 144 3.32 -16.89 -11.54
CA LYS A 144 4.27 -17.61 -12.40
C LYS A 144 5.48 -18.12 -11.62
N TYR A 145 5.95 -17.36 -10.63
CA TYR A 145 7.12 -17.70 -9.80
C TYR A 145 6.76 -18.26 -8.42
N GLY A 146 5.49 -18.29 -8.05
CA GLY A 146 5.04 -18.70 -6.72
C GLY A 146 5.26 -17.65 -5.64
N THR A 147 5.66 -16.43 -5.98
CA THR A 147 6.02 -15.38 -5.01
C THR A 147 4.77 -14.78 -4.36
N VAL A 148 4.67 -14.82 -3.03
CA VAL A 148 3.55 -14.19 -2.32
C VAL A 148 3.54 -12.69 -2.56
N PHE A 149 2.38 -12.17 -2.97
CA PHE A 149 2.15 -10.77 -3.26
C PHE A 149 1.03 -10.21 -2.36
N LEU A 150 1.36 -9.22 -1.55
CA LEU A 150 0.39 -8.47 -0.79
C LEU A 150 -0.02 -7.22 -1.58
N ASN A 151 -1.21 -7.24 -2.14
CA ASN A 151 -1.87 -6.08 -2.72
C ASN A 151 -2.45 -5.22 -1.59
N THR A 152 -1.85 -4.08 -1.30
CA THR A 152 -2.15 -3.30 -0.09
C THR A 152 -3.11 -2.15 -0.31
N ASN A 153 -3.33 -1.69 -1.55
CA ASN A 153 -4.26 -0.58 -1.81
C ASN A 153 -5.04 -0.66 -3.13
N SER A 154 -4.75 -1.59 -4.02
CA SER A 154 -5.60 -1.79 -5.21
C SER A 154 -6.93 -2.45 -4.79
N SER A 155 -8.04 -1.78 -5.08
CA SER A 155 -9.36 -2.07 -4.53
C SER A 155 -10.43 -2.42 -5.58
N SER A 156 -10.00 -2.90 -6.76
CA SER A 156 -10.95 -3.43 -7.75
C SER A 156 -11.65 -4.69 -7.21
N PRO A 157 -12.99 -4.79 -7.28
CA PRO A 157 -13.71 -6.02 -6.94
C PRO A 157 -13.20 -7.27 -7.64
N THR A 158 -12.57 -7.15 -8.81
CA THR A 158 -12.04 -8.32 -9.54
C THR A 158 -10.75 -8.87 -8.96
N GLU A 159 -10.03 -8.11 -8.13
CA GLU A 159 -8.74 -8.52 -7.53
C GLU A 159 -8.86 -9.81 -6.69
N ALA A 160 -9.94 -9.91 -5.91
CA ALA A 160 -10.30 -11.08 -5.12
C ALA A 160 -11.43 -11.89 -5.76
N GLY A 161 -11.82 -11.57 -7.00
CA GLY A 161 -12.78 -12.27 -7.85
C GLY A 161 -12.07 -13.00 -8.99
N LYS A 162 -12.45 -12.69 -10.23
CA LYS A 162 -11.93 -13.37 -11.44
C LYS A 162 -10.42 -13.23 -11.66
N ASP A 163 -9.80 -12.22 -11.08
CA ASP A 163 -8.36 -11.92 -11.21
C ASP A 163 -7.58 -12.36 -9.94
N CYS A 164 -8.17 -13.25 -9.12
CA CYS A 164 -7.49 -13.82 -7.95
C CYS A 164 -6.38 -14.78 -8.36
N HIS A 165 -5.37 -14.90 -7.50
CA HIS A 165 -4.30 -15.88 -7.62
C HIS A 165 -3.94 -16.45 -6.24
N ARG A 166 -3.46 -17.71 -6.18
CA ARG A 166 -3.07 -18.38 -4.92
C ARG A 166 -2.05 -17.58 -4.13
N VAL A 167 -1.18 -16.86 -4.81
CA VAL A 167 -0.11 -16.07 -4.18
C VAL A 167 -0.53 -14.65 -3.80
N LYS A 168 -1.69 -14.15 -4.29
CA LYS A 168 -2.13 -12.77 -4.07
C LYS A 168 -3.08 -12.65 -2.89
N PHE A 169 -2.83 -11.67 -2.02
CA PHE A 169 -3.67 -11.32 -0.87
C PHE A 169 -4.02 -9.83 -0.91
N VAL A 170 -5.31 -9.51 -0.94
CA VAL A 170 -5.84 -8.14 -1.06
C VAL A 170 -6.18 -7.60 0.33
N TRP A 171 -5.54 -6.50 0.71
CA TRP A 171 -5.61 -5.96 2.08
C TRP A 171 -6.50 -4.72 2.22
N ASP A 172 -6.81 -4.01 1.15
CA ASP A 172 -7.77 -2.91 1.18
C ASP A 172 -9.22 -3.42 1.04
N GLY A 173 -10.20 -2.58 1.36
CA GLY A 173 -11.58 -2.81 0.94
C GLY A 173 -11.71 -2.69 -0.57
N ASN A 174 -12.63 -3.41 -1.19
CA ASN A 174 -12.90 -3.27 -2.61
C ASN A 174 -14.14 -2.41 -2.89
N GLY A 175 -14.34 -2.05 -4.16
CA GLY A 175 -15.47 -1.21 -4.59
C GLY A 175 -16.84 -1.74 -4.16
N THR A 176 -17.04 -3.05 -4.04
CA THR A 176 -18.28 -3.66 -3.52
C THR A 176 -18.43 -3.42 -2.02
N ASN A 177 -17.34 -3.61 -1.23
CA ASN A 177 -17.37 -3.36 0.22
C ASN A 177 -17.76 -1.89 0.51
N PHE A 178 -17.12 -0.94 -0.19
CA PHE A 178 -17.42 0.49 -0.04
C PHE A 178 -18.85 0.83 -0.47
N SER A 179 -19.30 0.32 -1.63
CA SER A 179 -20.67 0.56 -2.11
C SER A 179 -21.71 0.04 -1.12
N ASN A 180 -21.53 -1.17 -0.58
CA ASN A 180 -22.43 -1.78 0.39
C ASN A 180 -22.48 -0.98 1.70
N ALA A 181 -21.36 -0.39 2.13
CA ALA A 181 -21.30 0.42 3.35
C ALA A 181 -21.99 1.78 3.21
N ILE A 182 -21.99 2.39 2.02
CA ILE A 182 -22.34 3.80 1.85
C ILE A 182 -23.71 3.99 1.19
N VAL A 183 -24.01 3.24 0.12
CA VAL A 183 -25.08 3.57 -0.83
C VAL A 183 -26.45 3.62 -0.18
N LYS A 184 -26.79 2.67 0.71
CA LYS A 184 -28.08 2.64 1.41
C LYS A 184 -28.35 3.94 2.18
N ASN A 185 -27.35 4.42 2.93
CA ASN A 185 -27.47 5.64 3.70
C ASN A 185 -27.53 6.87 2.78
N ALA A 186 -26.74 6.87 1.70
CA ALA A 186 -26.69 7.97 0.75
C ALA A 186 -28.00 8.13 -0.03
N ILE A 187 -28.66 7.06 -0.46
CA ILE A 187 -29.98 7.11 -1.13
C ILE A 187 -31.01 7.74 -0.19
N SER A 188 -31.04 7.33 1.07
CA SER A 188 -32.00 7.84 2.04
C SER A 188 -31.79 9.32 2.34
N ALA A 189 -30.56 9.80 2.29
CA ALA A 189 -30.21 11.18 2.62
C ALA A 189 -30.19 12.15 1.43
N SER A 190 -29.91 11.67 0.20
CA SER A 190 -29.51 12.55 -0.89
C SER A 190 -30.34 12.39 -2.17
N GLY A 191 -31.09 11.31 -2.33
CA GLY A 191 -31.95 11.10 -3.50
C GLY A 191 -31.68 9.83 -4.28
N ARG A 192 -32.46 9.60 -5.34
CA ARG A 192 -32.53 8.32 -6.07
C ARG A 192 -31.97 8.38 -7.48
N ASN A 193 -31.82 9.58 -8.08
CA ASN A 193 -31.33 9.75 -9.45
C ASN A 193 -29.82 10.04 -9.42
N TRP A 194 -29.02 9.08 -9.86
CA TRP A 194 -27.57 9.11 -9.74
C TRP A 194 -26.90 9.17 -11.10
N VAL A 195 -25.79 9.91 -11.18
CA VAL A 195 -24.82 9.82 -12.28
C VAL A 195 -23.52 9.23 -11.73
N LEU A 196 -22.91 8.33 -12.50
CA LEU A 196 -21.60 7.80 -12.22
C LEU A 196 -20.54 8.59 -12.98
N LEU A 197 -19.45 8.96 -12.33
CA LEU A 197 -18.25 9.55 -12.93
C LEU A 197 -17.10 8.56 -12.69
N THR A 198 -16.65 7.90 -13.77
CA THR A 198 -15.88 6.66 -13.73
C THR A 198 -14.55 6.84 -14.43
N ASN A 199 -13.41 6.67 -13.72
CA ASN A 199 -12.11 6.59 -14.39
C ASN A 199 -12.06 5.37 -15.32
N ASP A 200 -11.58 5.59 -16.56
CA ASP A 200 -11.57 4.60 -17.62
C ASP A 200 -10.43 3.57 -17.47
N TYR A 201 -10.51 2.76 -16.41
CA TYR A 201 -9.65 1.60 -16.17
C TYR A 201 -10.34 0.59 -15.22
N VAL A 202 -9.68 -0.53 -14.93
CA VAL A 202 -10.29 -1.69 -14.24
C VAL A 202 -11.01 -1.30 -12.95
N TRP A 203 -10.36 -0.56 -12.04
CA TRP A 203 -10.99 -0.15 -10.77
C TRP A 203 -12.20 0.73 -10.98
N GLY A 204 -12.10 1.74 -11.84
CA GLY A 204 -13.22 2.66 -12.14
C GLY A 204 -14.45 1.89 -12.61
N HIS A 205 -14.30 1.07 -13.66
CA HIS A 205 -15.40 0.28 -14.23
C HIS A 205 -16.01 -0.70 -13.24
N THR A 206 -15.17 -1.42 -12.49
CA THR A 206 -15.67 -2.47 -11.57
C THR A 206 -16.29 -1.87 -10.32
N THR A 207 -15.78 -0.75 -9.82
CA THR A 207 -16.36 0.02 -8.72
C THR A 207 -17.67 0.68 -9.11
N SER A 208 -17.76 1.27 -10.30
CA SER A 208 -19.01 1.84 -10.84
C SER A 208 -20.07 0.77 -11.05
N LYS A 209 -19.68 -0.42 -11.51
CA LYS A 209 -20.59 -1.57 -11.60
C LYS A 209 -21.14 -1.98 -10.23
N ALA A 210 -20.28 -2.06 -9.21
CA ALA A 210 -20.68 -2.36 -7.83
C ALA A 210 -21.61 -1.27 -7.27
N THR A 211 -21.27 0.01 -7.50
CA THR A 211 -22.10 1.16 -7.10
C THR A 211 -23.47 1.11 -7.75
N ARG A 212 -23.55 0.84 -9.05
CA ARG A 212 -24.81 0.67 -9.79
C ARG A 212 -25.67 -0.43 -9.17
N ALA A 213 -25.09 -1.60 -8.95
CA ALA A 213 -25.81 -2.71 -8.33
C ALA A 213 -26.35 -2.35 -6.93
N ALA A 214 -25.55 -1.68 -6.11
CA ALA A 214 -25.99 -1.23 -4.78
C ALA A 214 -27.08 -0.15 -4.87
N VAL A 215 -26.99 0.81 -5.79
CA VAL A 215 -28.00 1.85 -6.01
C VAL A 215 -29.34 1.22 -6.44
N GLU A 216 -29.33 0.34 -7.43
CA GLU A 216 -30.52 -0.33 -7.94
C GLU A 216 -31.17 -1.25 -6.88
N ALA A 217 -30.37 -2.00 -6.12
CA ALA A 217 -30.85 -2.84 -5.03
C ALA A 217 -31.52 -2.04 -3.89
N ASN A 218 -31.17 -0.76 -3.72
CA ASN A 218 -31.78 0.14 -2.75
C ASN A 218 -32.84 1.09 -3.35
N GLY A 219 -33.33 0.80 -4.56
CA GLY A 219 -34.43 1.52 -5.22
C GLY A 219 -34.02 2.87 -5.82
N GLY A 220 -32.75 3.11 -6.06
CA GLY A 220 -32.22 4.22 -6.85
C GLY A 220 -32.11 3.87 -8.33
N LYS A 221 -31.69 4.84 -9.13
CA LYS A 221 -31.53 4.71 -10.58
C LYS A 221 -30.25 5.41 -11.03
N ILE A 222 -29.46 4.76 -11.85
CA ILE A 222 -28.36 5.41 -12.58
C ILE A 222 -28.93 6.00 -13.88
N VAL A 223 -28.90 7.32 -14.01
CA VAL A 223 -29.44 8.03 -15.16
C VAL A 223 -28.41 8.25 -16.26
N ASP A 224 -27.12 8.30 -15.91
CA ASP A 224 -26.00 8.35 -16.87
C ASP A 224 -24.69 7.86 -16.22
N GLU A 225 -23.72 7.53 -17.06
CA GLU A 225 -22.35 7.22 -16.65
C GLU A 225 -21.35 7.93 -17.57
N LEU A 226 -20.46 8.72 -16.97
CA LEU A 226 -19.47 9.52 -17.68
C LEU A 226 -18.09 8.90 -17.47
N LEU A 227 -17.49 8.41 -18.57
CA LEU A 227 -16.15 7.83 -18.53
C LEU A 227 -15.10 8.94 -18.59
N VAL A 228 -14.15 8.89 -17.67
CA VAL A 228 -13.05 9.85 -17.50
C VAL A 228 -11.73 9.14 -17.82
N PRO A 229 -11.03 9.49 -18.89
CA PRO A 229 -9.70 8.96 -19.15
C PRO A 229 -8.76 9.21 -17.96
N GLN A 230 -7.85 8.26 -17.72
CA GLN A 230 -6.82 8.44 -16.70
C GLN A 230 -5.94 9.67 -17.01
N ASN A 231 -5.42 10.33 -15.98
CA ASN A 231 -4.65 11.56 -16.06
C ASN A 231 -5.42 12.77 -16.60
N THR A 232 -6.76 12.79 -16.43
CA THR A 232 -7.59 13.93 -16.76
C THR A 232 -7.32 15.09 -15.79
N ARG A 233 -6.97 16.26 -16.34
CA ARG A 233 -6.73 17.48 -15.56
C ARG A 233 -7.83 18.52 -15.73
N ASP A 234 -8.58 18.45 -16.84
CA ASP A 234 -9.71 19.32 -17.14
C ASP A 234 -11.02 18.53 -17.15
N PHE A 235 -11.87 18.83 -16.17
CA PHE A 235 -13.18 18.22 -16.00
C PHE A 235 -14.33 19.08 -16.53
N SER A 236 -14.06 20.22 -17.16
CA SER A 236 -15.08 21.21 -17.56
C SER A 236 -16.22 20.60 -18.37
N SER A 237 -15.94 19.74 -19.35
CA SER A 237 -16.96 19.10 -20.19
C SER A 237 -17.87 18.16 -19.38
N TYR A 238 -17.32 17.41 -18.44
CA TYR A 238 -18.06 16.52 -17.53
C TYR A 238 -18.95 17.32 -16.59
N LEU A 239 -18.43 18.41 -16.01
CA LEU A 239 -19.15 19.25 -15.07
C LEU A 239 -20.29 20.02 -15.78
N LEU A 240 -20.08 20.49 -17.01
CA LEU A 240 -21.15 21.05 -17.85
C LEU A 240 -22.26 20.03 -18.14
N LYS A 241 -21.88 18.76 -18.42
CA LYS A 241 -22.86 17.70 -18.65
C LYS A 241 -23.66 17.39 -17.36
N LEU A 242 -23.02 17.38 -16.21
CA LEU A 242 -23.70 17.23 -14.91
C LEU A 242 -24.70 18.38 -14.65
N GLN A 243 -24.35 19.63 -15.00
CA GLN A 243 -25.28 20.78 -14.92
C GLN A 243 -26.50 20.64 -15.82
N GLN A 244 -26.35 20.00 -16.99
CA GLN A 244 -27.46 19.71 -17.90
C GLN A 244 -28.36 18.59 -17.39
N ILE A 245 -27.77 17.48 -16.91
CA ILE A 245 -28.49 16.31 -16.40
C ILE A 245 -29.20 16.64 -15.07
N LYS A 246 -28.59 17.44 -14.21
CA LYS A 246 -29.06 17.80 -12.86
C LYS A 246 -29.40 16.57 -12.01
N PRO A 247 -28.46 15.64 -11.82
CA PRO A 247 -28.71 14.49 -10.96
C PRO A 247 -28.89 14.95 -9.50
N GLU A 248 -29.57 14.15 -8.70
CA GLU A 248 -29.60 14.33 -7.24
C GLU A 248 -28.25 13.99 -6.60
N VAL A 249 -27.58 12.94 -7.14
CA VAL A 249 -26.32 12.45 -6.64
C VAL A 249 -25.33 12.17 -7.76
N VAL A 250 -24.08 12.57 -7.57
CA VAL A 250 -22.93 12.15 -8.39
C VAL A 250 -22.07 11.20 -7.56
N ALA A 251 -21.95 9.95 -8.04
CA ALA A 251 -21.03 9.00 -7.44
C ALA A 251 -19.75 8.89 -8.27
N THR A 252 -18.60 8.99 -7.61
CA THR A 252 -17.31 9.01 -8.29
C THR A 252 -16.49 7.76 -7.99
N ALA A 253 -15.98 7.13 -9.04
CA ALA A 253 -14.87 6.20 -9.02
C ALA A 253 -13.69 6.85 -9.75
N VAL A 254 -13.22 7.98 -9.22
CA VAL A 254 -12.10 8.78 -9.71
C VAL A 254 -11.08 8.88 -8.56
N GLY A 255 -9.82 8.60 -8.80
CA GLY A 255 -8.78 8.53 -7.77
C GLY A 255 -7.47 9.21 -8.15
N GLY A 256 -6.53 9.23 -7.21
CA GLY A 256 -5.21 9.82 -7.38
C GLY A 256 -5.26 11.32 -7.68
N ASP A 257 -4.42 11.76 -8.60
CA ASP A 257 -4.40 13.17 -8.98
C ASP A 257 -5.65 13.64 -9.72
N ASP A 258 -6.39 12.72 -10.36
CA ASP A 258 -7.61 13.08 -11.08
C ASP A 258 -8.70 13.55 -10.11
N ILE A 259 -8.87 12.90 -8.95
CA ILE A 259 -9.86 13.32 -7.96
C ILE A 259 -9.51 14.69 -7.34
N LYS A 260 -8.23 15.02 -7.20
CA LYS A 260 -7.80 16.35 -6.74
C LYS A 260 -8.25 17.42 -7.73
N ALA A 261 -7.99 17.22 -9.03
CA ALA A 261 -8.39 18.14 -10.08
C ALA A 261 -9.92 18.28 -10.19
N LEU A 262 -10.65 17.16 -10.11
CA LEU A 262 -12.11 17.14 -10.10
C LEU A 262 -12.66 17.98 -8.94
N ARG A 263 -12.23 17.72 -7.71
CA ARG A 263 -12.73 18.41 -6.51
C ARG A 263 -12.55 19.92 -6.58
N GLN A 264 -11.38 20.39 -7.03
CA GLN A 264 -11.10 21.81 -7.19
C GLN A 264 -12.05 22.47 -8.19
N GLN A 265 -12.30 21.84 -9.35
CA GLN A 265 -13.18 22.38 -10.38
C GLN A 265 -14.67 22.32 -9.99
N VAL A 266 -15.08 21.28 -9.25
CA VAL A 266 -16.44 21.19 -8.68
C VAL A 266 -16.72 22.38 -7.76
N VAL A 267 -15.77 22.75 -6.93
CA VAL A 267 -15.90 23.91 -6.03
C VAL A 267 -15.91 25.22 -6.80
N GLN A 268 -15.04 25.40 -7.78
CA GLN A 268 -15.01 26.59 -8.63
C GLN A 268 -16.37 26.86 -9.31
N LEU A 269 -17.07 25.80 -9.73
CA LEU A 269 -18.40 25.87 -10.32
C LEU A 269 -19.55 25.77 -9.31
N LYS A 270 -19.26 25.67 -8.00
CA LYS A 270 -20.21 25.51 -6.90
C LYS A 270 -21.13 24.29 -7.03
N LEU A 271 -20.72 23.24 -7.74
CA LEU A 271 -21.56 22.07 -7.95
C LEU A 271 -21.66 21.19 -6.69
N ASN A 272 -20.74 21.33 -5.75
CA ASN A 272 -20.84 20.75 -4.41
C ASN A 272 -22.00 21.28 -3.57
N GLN A 273 -22.65 22.39 -4.00
CA GLN A 273 -23.80 22.99 -3.34
C GLN A 273 -25.13 22.65 -3.99
N SER A 274 -25.11 22.17 -5.25
CA SER A 274 -26.31 21.94 -6.06
C SER A 274 -26.69 20.47 -6.25
N MET A 275 -25.78 19.55 -5.96
CA MET A 275 -25.98 18.11 -6.01
C MET A 275 -25.15 17.42 -4.92
N ALA A 276 -25.61 16.26 -4.45
CA ALA A 276 -24.86 15.46 -3.51
C ALA A 276 -23.71 14.72 -4.21
N TRP A 277 -22.60 14.54 -3.48
CA TRP A 277 -21.41 13.86 -3.99
C TRP A 277 -21.06 12.67 -3.13
N ILE A 278 -20.81 11.53 -3.74
CA ILE A 278 -20.35 10.32 -3.11
C ILE A 278 -19.04 9.91 -3.77
N ASN A 279 -17.96 9.79 -3.00
CA ASN A 279 -16.76 9.14 -3.48
C ASN A 279 -16.70 7.73 -2.89
N ASN A 280 -16.79 6.71 -3.75
CA ASN A 280 -16.89 5.33 -3.31
C ASN A 280 -15.77 4.97 -2.32
N GLN A 281 -14.52 5.33 -2.65
CA GLN A 281 -13.34 5.21 -1.80
C GLN A 281 -12.57 6.54 -1.81
N GLN A 282 -12.13 6.98 -0.65
CA GLN A 282 -11.28 8.16 -0.52
C GLN A 282 -9.99 7.81 0.19
N ASP A 283 -8.92 7.81 -0.55
CA ASP A 283 -7.60 7.68 -0.01
C ASP A 283 -7.10 9.00 0.59
N TRP A 284 -6.47 8.88 1.75
CA TRP A 284 -5.97 10.03 2.50
C TRP A 284 -5.02 10.93 1.70
N PRO A 285 -4.02 10.38 0.97
CA PRO A 285 -3.10 11.20 0.19
C PRO A 285 -3.76 12.01 -0.92
N ASP A 286 -4.92 11.58 -1.39
CA ASP A 286 -5.66 12.24 -2.47
C ASP A 286 -6.36 13.53 -2.02
N VAL A 287 -6.58 13.71 -0.73
CA VAL A 287 -7.25 14.90 -0.19
C VAL A 287 -6.40 15.67 0.80
N TYR A 288 -5.33 15.08 1.31
CA TYR A 288 -4.43 15.77 2.22
C TYR A 288 -3.80 17.00 1.55
N GLY A 289 -3.93 18.14 2.18
CA GLY A 289 -3.45 19.41 1.67
C GLY A 289 -4.40 20.14 0.70
N LEU A 290 -5.57 19.57 0.35
CA LEU A 290 -6.64 20.32 -0.27
C LEU A 290 -7.27 21.29 0.75
N GLY A 291 -7.77 22.44 0.30
CA GLY A 291 -8.54 23.34 1.15
C GLY A 291 -9.83 22.67 1.64
N PRO A 292 -10.38 23.10 2.79
CA PRO A 292 -11.58 22.49 3.38
C PRO A 292 -12.78 22.50 2.42
N GLU A 293 -12.88 23.50 1.56
CA GLU A 293 -13.94 23.63 0.55
C GLU A 293 -13.91 22.51 -0.50
N ALA A 294 -12.74 21.93 -0.76
CA ALA A 294 -12.58 20.82 -1.71
C ALA A 294 -12.82 19.43 -1.11
N ILE A 295 -13.09 19.37 0.22
CA ILE A 295 -13.38 18.12 0.91
C ILE A 295 -14.89 18.09 1.21
N PHE A 296 -15.67 17.77 0.22
CA PHE A 296 -17.13 17.74 0.28
C PHE A 296 -17.68 16.33 0.01
N GLY A 297 -18.96 16.15 0.32
CA GLY A 297 -19.67 14.89 0.06
C GLY A 297 -19.40 13.81 1.13
N VAL A 298 -19.84 12.60 0.81
CA VAL A 298 -19.66 11.40 1.61
C VAL A 298 -18.71 10.45 0.92
N PHE A 299 -17.91 9.73 1.67
CA PHE A 299 -16.93 8.81 1.09
C PHE A 299 -16.63 7.62 2.01
N GLY A 300 -16.10 6.55 1.41
CA GLY A 300 -15.62 5.37 2.12
C GLY A 300 -14.13 5.43 2.42
N THR A 301 -13.74 4.90 3.57
CA THR A 301 -12.34 4.69 3.94
C THR A 301 -12.21 3.48 4.86
N THR A 302 -11.03 2.88 4.93
CA THR A 302 -10.78 1.72 5.80
C THR A 302 -10.21 2.11 7.16
N TRP A 303 -9.69 3.34 7.30
CA TRP A 303 -9.09 3.80 8.56
C TRP A 303 -8.95 5.32 8.60
N TYR A 304 -8.89 5.86 9.83
CA TYR A 304 -8.64 7.28 10.08
C TYR A 304 -7.83 7.47 11.36
N TYR A 305 -6.84 8.35 11.34
CA TYR A 305 -5.88 8.53 12.42
C TYR A 305 -6.47 9.07 13.74
N ARG A 306 -7.71 9.53 13.75
CA ARG A 306 -8.43 10.01 14.93
C ARG A 306 -9.57 9.09 15.37
N LEU A 307 -9.56 7.83 14.98
CA LEU A 307 -10.47 6.85 15.57
C LEU A 307 -10.22 6.78 17.08
N ASP A 308 -11.29 6.92 17.88
CA ASP A 308 -11.20 6.82 19.34
C ASP A 308 -11.18 5.35 19.77
N LEU A 309 -10.06 4.70 19.48
CA LEU A 309 -9.80 3.30 19.77
C LEU A 309 -8.44 3.14 20.46
N PRO A 310 -8.28 2.15 21.35
CA PRO A 310 -7.01 1.86 21.98
C PRO A 310 -5.90 1.60 20.95
N GLY A 311 -4.72 2.18 21.17
CA GLY A 311 -3.54 1.99 20.32
C GLY A 311 -3.44 2.93 19.10
N VAL A 312 -4.53 3.63 18.72
CA VAL A 312 -4.50 4.56 17.56
C VAL A 312 -3.54 5.73 17.81
N LYS A 313 -3.59 6.34 18.99
CA LYS A 313 -2.71 7.48 19.35
C LYS A 313 -1.23 7.07 19.35
N GLU A 314 -0.94 5.90 19.90
CA GLU A 314 0.41 5.33 19.94
C GLU A 314 0.93 5.01 18.54
N PHE A 315 0.07 4.49 17.67
CA PHE A 315 0.40 4.23 16.26
C PHE A 315 0.74 5.53 15.51
N VAL A 316 -0.08 6.57 15.66
CA VAL A 316 0.16 7.90 15.08
C VAL A 316 1.46 8.50 15.61
N ALA A 317 1.71 8.42 16.92
CA ALA A 317 2.96 8.90 17.52
C ALA A 317 4.19 8.14 17.00
N SER A 318 4.07 6.82 16.76
CA SER A 318 5.14 6.01 16.15
C SER A 318 5.43 6.46 14.71
N TYR A 319 4.40 6.72 13.90
CA TYR A 319 4.54 7.28 12.57
C TYR A 319 5.32 8.60 12.61
N GLN A 320 4.87 9.56 13.42
CA GLN A 320 5.49 10.90 13.53
C GLN A 320 6.94 10.83 13.98
N LYS A 321 7.26 9.91 14.90
CA LYS A 321 8.62 9.68 15.37
C LYS A 321 9.52 9.07 14.28
N GLN A 322 9.01 8.14 13.48
CA GLN A 322 9.81 7.44 12.47
C GLN A 322 9.96 8.24 11.18
N PHE A 323 9.02 9.14 10.89
CA PHE A 323 8.98 9.92 9.64
C PHE A 323 8.84 11.43 9.91
N PRO A 324 9.77 12.04 10.65
CA PRO A 324 9.71 13.48 10.92
C PRO A 324 9.91 14.27 9.62
N GLY A 325 9.14 15.34 9.44
CA GLY A 325 9.28 16.24 8.30
C GLY A 325 8.62 15.80 6.99
N MET A 326 7.83 14.73 7.01
CA MET A 326 7.03 14.33 5.84
C MET A 326 5.94 15.37 5.55
N ALA A 327 5.61 15.55 4.26
CA ALA A 327 4.55 16.45 3.83
C ALA A 327 3.18 16.03 4.41
N ILE A 328 2.88 14.74 4.41
CA ILE A 328 1.75 14.14 5.12
C ILE A 328 2.21 13.87 6.56
N ARG A 329 1.65 14.57 7.53
CA ARG A 329 2.11 14.57 8.92
C ARG A 329 1.44 13.55 9.82
N VAL A 330 0.36 12.94 9.35
CA VAL A 330 -0.40 11.92 10.05
C VAL A 330 -0.73 10.77 9.11
N PRO A 331 -0.68 9.51 9.55
CA PRO A 331 -0.92 8.37 8.67
C PRO A 331 -2.38 8.31 8.23
N GLY A 332 -2.63 7.85 7.00
CA GLY A 332 -3.95 7.58 6.47
C GLY A 332 -4.24 6.09 6.29
N ASN A 333 -5.35 5.79 5.60
CA ASN A 333 -5.78 4.42 5.30
C ASN A 333 -4.74 3.67 4.46
N VAL A 334 -4.13 4.30 3.47
CA VAL A 334 -3.12 3.69 2.58
C VAL A 334 -1.89 3.24 3.37
N PHE A 335 -1.37 4.13 4.22
CA PHE A 335 -0.29 3.81 5.14
C PHE A 335 -0.66 2.66 6.08
N HIS A 336 -1.84 2.76 6.71
CA HIS A 336 -2.34 1.77 7.66
C HIS A 336 -2.48 0.38 7.02
N ASN A 337 -3.09 0.28 5.84
CA ASN A 337 -3.25 -1.00 5.14
C ASN A 337 -1.91 -1.66 4.83
N SER A 338 -0.96 -0.90 4.31
CA SER A 338 0.37 -1.41 3.97
C SER A 338 1.17 -1.83 5.23
N TYR A 339 1.10 -1.05 6.31
CA TYR A 339 1.70 -1.41 7.59
C TYR A 339 1.11 -2.72 8.13
N MET A 340 -0.22 -2.83 8.17
CA MET A 340 -0.91 -4.00 8.70
C MET A 340 -0.63 -5.26 7.86
N ALA A 341 -0.67 -5.14 6.53
CA ALA A 341 -0.35 -6.23 5.62
C ALA A 341 1.08 -6.75 5.84
N THR A 342 2.06 -5.84 5.89
CA THR A 342 3.47 -6.19 6.09
C THR A 342 3.69 -6.83 7.45
N ARG A 343 3.09 -6.28 8.51
CA ARG A 343 3.18 -6.83 9.86
C ARG A 343 2.61 -8.26 9.93
N GLU A 344 1.45 -8.49 9.32
CA GLU A 344 0.81 -9.80 9.33
C GLU A 344 1.56 -10.82 8.46
N LEU A 345 2.13 -10.42 7.33
CA LEU A 345 3.04 -11.27 6.56
C LEU A 345 4.20 -11.76 7.42
N LEU A 346 4.89 -10.83 8.10
CA LEU A 346 6.06 -11.17 8.92
C LEU A 346 5.68 -12.05 10.11
N ARG A 347 4.54 -11.83 10.74
CA ARG A 347 3.97 -12.73 11.76
C ARG A 347 3.69 -14.12 11.19
N CYS A 348 3.11 -14.22 10.00
CA CYS A 348 2.86 -15.49 9.33
C CYS A 348 4.16 -16.25 9.01
N VAL A 349 5.23 -15.55 8.64
CA VAL A 349 6.57 -16.14 8.44
C VAL A 349 7.12 -16.69 9.76
N GLU A 350 7.02 -15.95 10.87
CA GLU A 350 7.43 -16.42 12.20
C GLU A 350 6.61 -17.64 12.65
N GLU A 351 5.29 -17.59 12.51
CA GLU A 351 4.38 -18.68 12.88
C GLU A 351 4.54 -19.94 12.00
N ALA A 352 4.95 -19.77 10.74
CA ALA A 352 5.28 -20.87 9.85
C ALA A 352 6.67 -21.49 10.17
N GLY A 353 7.54 -20.74 10.87
CA GLY A 353 8.92 -21.13 11.14
C GLY A 353 9.80 -21.16 9.87
N THR A 354 9.30 -20.66 8.74
CA THR A 354 9.98 -20.65 7.45
C THR A 354 9.44 -19.51 6.57
N ALA A 355 10.26 -19.07 5.61
CA ALA A 355 9.84 -18.17 4.53
C ALA A 355 9.37 -18.91 3.26
N GLN A 356 9.24 -20.23 3.32
CA GLN A 356 8.70 -21.04 2.23
C GLN A 356 7.26 -20.60 1.90
N ASN A 357 7.02 -20.27 0.63
CA ASN A 357 5.81 -19.57 0.20
C ASN A 357 4.51 -20.33 0.54
N ILE A 358 4.41 -21.62 0.27
CA ILE A 358 3.17 -22.39 0.52
C ILE A 358 2.87 -22.46 2.02
N ALA A 359 3.89 -22.57 2.87
CA ALA A 359 3.71 -22.54 4.33
C ALA A 359 3.18 -21.18 4.79
N VAL A 360 3.68 -20.08 4.22
CA VAL A 360 3.24 -18.71 4.53
C VAL A 360 1.82 -18.46 4.00
N ILE A 361 1.50 -18.89 2.75
CA ILE A 361 0.16 -18.83 2.17
C ILE A 361 -0.86 -19.47 3.12
N LYS A 362 -0.60 -20.70 3.58
CA LYS A 362 -1.48 -21.43 4.51
C LYS A 362 -1.65 -20.72 5.87
N LYS A 363 -0.73 -19.86 6.29
CA LYS A 363 -0.88 -19.02 7.49
C LYS A 363 -1.67 -17.74 7.23
N LEU A 364 -1.61 -17.21 6.01
CA LEU A 364 -2.38 -16.05 5.60
C LEU A 364 -3.86 -16.40 5.34
N GLU A 365 -4.14 -17.57 4.75
CA GLU A 365 -5.49 -18.04 4.50
C GLU A 365 -6.26 -18.26 5.79
N GLY A 366 -7.43 -17.63 5.89
CA GLY A 366 -8.27 -17.71 7.09
C GLY A 366 -7.71 -16.99 8.31
N ARG A 367 -6.59 -16.23 8.16
CA ARG A 367 -6.00 -15.47 9.26
C ARG A 367 -7.01 -14.50 9.86
N ARG A 368 -7.16 -14.58 11.18
CA ARG A 368 -8.00 -13.67 11.96
C ARG A 368 -7.15 -12.64 12.67
N MET A 369 -7.65 -11.42 12.70
CA MET A 369 -7.03 -10.27 13.33
C MET A 369 -8.06 -9.59 14.20
N THR A 370 -7.75 -9.36 15.47
CA THR A 370 -8.68 -8.68 16.38
C THR A 370 -8.87 -7.21 15.99
N ALA A 371 -9.99 -6.64 16.40
CA ALA A 371 -10.25 -5.20 16.27
C ALA A 371 -9.10 -4.34 16.83
N ALA A 372 -8.56 -4.73 17.99
CA ALA A 372 -7.43 -4.06 18.62
C ALA A 372 -6.14 -4.19 17.79
N ASP A 373 -5.82 -5.37 17.24
CA ASP A 373 -4.67 -5.55 16.34
C ASP A 373 -4.78 -4.71 15.07
N ARG A 374 -6.02 -4.55 14.57
CA ARG A 374 -6.29 -3.75 13.36
C ARG A 374 -6.46 -2.26 13.62
N LEU A 375 -6.57 -1.84 14.87
CA LEU A 375 -6.92 -0.47 15.24
C LEU A 375 -8.22 -0.02 14.52
N GLN A 376 -9.19 -0.94 14.45
CA GLN A 376 -10.50 -0.77 13.81
C GLN A 376 -11.61 -1.20 14.77
N HIS A 377 -12.89 -0.95 14.42
CA HIS A 377 -14.01 -1.25 15.32
C HIS A 377 -14.36 -2.74 15.39
N PHE A 378 -14.11 -3.51 14.32
CA PHE A 378 -14.47 -4.91 14.22
C PHE A 378 -13.25 -5.78 13.91
N ASP A 379 -13.33 -7.05 14.31
CA ASP A 379 -12.37 -8.06 13.90
C ASP A 379 -12.34 -8.19 12.38
N ALA A 380 -11.15 -8.46 11.85
CA ALA A 380 -10.94 -8.71 10.43
C ALA A 380 -10.48 -10.14 10.19
N TRP A 381 -10.67 -10.61 8.97
CA TRP A 381 -10.13 -11.91 8.54
C TRP A 381 -9.73 -11.88 7.08
N MET A 382 -8.74 -12.69 6.73
CA MET A 382 -8.39 -12.98 5.35
C MET A 382 -9.29 -14.12 4.87
N ASP A 383 -10.15 -13.84 3.90
CA ASP A 383 -11.07 -14.86 3.36
C ASP A 383 -10.25 -15.92 2.60
N PRO A 384 -10.33 -17.21 3.00
CA PRO A 384 -9.53 -18.26 2.37
C PRO A 384 -9.99 -18.63 0.95
N ALA A 385 -11.19 -18.24 0.53
CA ALA A 385 -11.72 -18.54 -0.79
C ALA A 385 -11.35 -17.48 -1.83
N THR A 386 -11.11 -16.25 -1.39
CA THR A 386 -10.92 -15.09 -2.28
C THR A 386 -9.62 -14.34 -2.03
N HIS A 387 -8.97 -14.58 -0.90
CA HIS A 387 -7.82 -13.83 -0.38
C HIS A 387 -8.09 -12.32 -0.23
N GLN A 388 -9.35 -11.94 0.00
CA GLN A 388 -9.75 -10.59 0.37
C GLN A 388 -9.73 -10.43 1.89
N CYS A 389 -9.05 -9.43 2.39
CA CYS A 389 -9.17 -9.02 3.79
C CYS A 389 -10.54 -8.39 4.01
N GLN A 390 -11.37 -9.05 4.81
CA GLN A 390 -12.64 -8.52 5.27
C GLN A 390 -12.38 -7.69 6.53
N GLN A 391 -12.71 -6.41 6.48
CA GLN A 391 -12.36 -5.44 7.52
C GLN A 391 -13.43 -4.36 7.67
N THR A 392 -13.35 -3.56 8.73
CA THR A 392 -14.25 -2.43 8.94
C THR A 392 -14.19 -1.44 7.78
N ILE A 393 -15.35 -1.05 7.26
CA ILE A 393 -15.48 0.04 6.30
C ILE A 393 -16.16 1.22 7.00
N TYR A 394 -15.56 2.39 6.91
CA TYR A 394 -16.09 3.63 7.46
C TYR A 394 -16.74 4.46 6.37
N MET A 395 -17.91 5.00 6.65
CA MET A 395 -18.48 6.12 5.91
C MET A 395 -18.07 7.41 6.63
N ALA A 396 -17.48 8.31 5.88
CA ALA A 396 -16.99 9.58 6.40
C ALA A 396 -17.46 10.77 5.55
N ARG A 397 -17.39 11.95 6.13
CA ARG A 397 -17.56 13.24 5.45
C ARG A 397 -16.51 14.23 5.91
N TYR A 398 -16.50 15.42 5.34
CA TYR A 398 -15.70 16.52 5.83
C TYR A 398 -16.05 16.85 7.29
N ASN A 399 -15.02 17.16 8.08
CA ASN A 399 -15.18 17.61 9.46
C ASN A 399 -15.33 19.15 9.48
N ASP A 400 -16.54 19.62 9.71
CA ASP A 400 -16.90 21.02 9.80
C ASP A 400 -16.51 21.70 11.13
N ALA A 401 -16.03 20.91 12.10
CA ALA A 401 -15.57 21.38 13.40
C ALA A 401 -14.22 20.68 13.78
N PRO A 402 -13.15 20.88 13.01
CA PRO A 402 -11.89 20.19 13.22
C PRO A 402 -11.22 20.64 14.53
N ALA A 403 -10.68 19.66 15.28
CA ALA A 403 -9.92 19.95 16.50
C ALA A 403 -8.49 20.43 16.18
N GLU A 404 -7.97 20.11 15.01
CA GLU A 404 -6.65 20.51 14.50
C GLU A 404 -6.65 20.54 12.96
N LYS A 405 -5.61 21.11 12.36
CA LYS A 405 -5.54 21.33 10.91
C LYS A 405 -5.73 20.08 10.07
N ASP A 406 -5.22 18.94 10.54
CA ASP A 406 -5.27 17.68 9.81
C ASP A 406 -6.53 16.84 10.14
N ASP A 407 -7.40 17.32 11.03
CA ASP A 407 -8.66 16.67 11.42
C ASP A 407 -9.76 16.95 10.39
N ILE A 408 -9.55 16.51 9.16
CA ILE A 408 -10.41 16.85 8.01
C ILE A 408 -11.57 15.88 7.78
N PHE A 409 -11.57 14.69 8.41
CA PHE A 409 -12.65 13.72 8.29
C PHE A 409 -13.47 13.61 9.56
N LYS A 410 -14.77 13.43 9.39
CA LYS A 410 -15.71 13.02 10.45
C LYS A 410 -16.28 11.67 10.07
N ILE A 411 -15.99 10.67 10.89
CA ILE A 411 -16.59 9.33 10.73
C ILE A 411 -18.06 9.41 11.07
N MET A 412 -18.92 8.95 10.16
CA MET A 412 -20.37 8.95 10.29
C MET A 412 -20.90 7.61 10.78
N THR A 413 -20.41 6.53 10.15
CA THR A 413 -20.77 5.15 10.50
C THR A 413 -19.59 4.22 10.28
N GLN A 414 -19.63 3.07 10.93
CA GLN A 414 -18.74 1.93 10.70
C GLN A 414 -19.57 0.71 10.35
N ALA A 415 -19.23 0.06 9.26
CA ALA A 415 -19.88 -1.17 8.82
C ALA A 415 -19.10 -2.40 9.31
N ASP A 416 -19.83 -3.38 9.87
CA ASP A 416 -19.25 -4.70 10.17
C ASP A 416 -18.82 -5.35 8.84
N PRO A 417 -17.62 -5.92 8.77
CA PRO A 417 -17.16 -6.64 7.56
C PRO A 417 -18.16 -7.64 7.01
N LYS A 418 -18.92 -8.34 7.88
CA LYS A 418 -19.92 -9.33 7.49
C LYS A 418 -21.06 -8.75 6.66
N ASP A 419 -21.39 -7.46 6.87
CA ASP A 419 -22.49 -6.79 6.21
C ASP A 419 -22.12 -6.24 4.83
N VAL A 420 -20.81 -6.15 4.55
CA VAL A 420 -20.28 -5.49 3.33
C VAL A 420 -19.51 -6.43 2.41
N VAL A 421 -19.42 -7.72 2.74
CA VAL A 421 -18.76 -8.76 1.92
C VAL A 421 -19.24 -8.73 0.48
N ASP A 422 -18.31 -8.86 -0.46
CA ASP A 422 -18.61 -9.15 -1.86
C ASP A 422 -19.01 -10.64 -2.00
N LYS A 423 -20.31 -10.88 -2.06
CA LYS A 423 -20.87 -12.25 -2.09
C LYS A 423 -20.59 -12.99 -3.39
N ASP A 424 -20.31 -12.26 -4.48
CA ASP A 424 -20.07 -12.84 -5.79
C ASP A 424 -18.59 -13.16 -6.03
N ALA A 425 -17.69 -12.59 -5.22
CA ALA A 425 -16.26 -12.76 -5.38
C ALA A 425 -15.84 -14.24 -5.29
N ALA A 426 -16.34 -14.98 -4.30
CA ALA A 426 -16.01 -16.40 -4.11
C ALA A 426 -16.43 -17.29 -5.29
N ALA A 427 -17.56 -16.99 -5.94
CA ALA A 427 -18.00 -17.72 -7.13
C ALA A 427 -17.12 -17.40 -8.37
N ALA A 428 -16.60 -16.21 -8.44
CA ALA A 428 -15.75 -15.74 -9.55
C ALA A 428 -14.28 -16.13 -9.39
N CYS A 429 -13.78 -16.25 -8.16
CA CYS A 429 -12.39 -16.57 -7.87
C CYS A 429 -12.11 -18.07 -8.06
N LYS A 430 -11.02 -18.37 -8.73
CA LYS A 430 -10.51 -19.75 -8.94
C LYS A 430 -9.04 -19.77 -8.60
N LEU A 431 -8.74 -19.92 -7.31
CA LEU A 431 -7.36 -20.03 -6.85
C LEU A 431 -6.71 -21.31 -7.40
N GLU A 432 -5.49 -21.17 -7.90
CA GLU A 432 -4.67 -22.29 -8.33
C GLU A 432 -4.47 -23.28 -7.17
N SER A 433 -4.29 -24.58 -7.47
CA SER A 433 -3.96 -25.54 -6.41
C SER A 433 -2.57 -25.27 -5.84
N TYR A 434 -2.29 -25.76 -4.64
CA TYR A 434 -0.94 -25.64 -4.05
C TYR A 434 0.11 -26.36 -4.90
N GLU A 435 -0.25 -27.49 -5.51
CA GLU A 435 0.63 -28.27 -6.37
C GLU A 435 0.94 -27.56 -7.70
N ALA A 436 0.00 -26.74 -8.20
CA ALA A 436 0.17 -25.93 -9.40
C ALA A 436 0.90 -24.61 -9.12
N THR A 437 1.09 -24.25 -7.87
CA THR A 437 1.83 -23.04 -7.48
C THR A 437 3.30 -23.36 -7.27
N PRO A 438 4.23 -22.75 -8.03
CA PRO A 438 5.66 -22.99 -7.84
C PRO A 438 6.08 -22.75 -6.40
N SER A 439 6.82 -23.69 -5.83
CA SER A 439 7.28 -23.62 -4.45
C SER A 439 8.76 -23.22 -4.41
N TYR A 440 9.12 -22.39 -3.45
CA TYR A 440 10.51 -22.02 -3.20
C TYR A 440 10.76 -21.91 -1.68
N ASP A 441 12.01 -22.09 -1.28
CA ASP A 441 12.52 -21.84 0.08
C ASP A 441 13.66 -20.82 -0.02
N VAL A 442 13.68 -19.79 0.86
CA VAL A 442 14.62 -18.64 0.78
C VAL A 442 15.51 -18.55 2.01
#